data_f7df4b1c07039f81e390bd2c69c0ebb1
#
_entry.id   f7df4b1c07039f81e390bd2c69c0ebb1
#
_cell.length_a   1.000
_cell.length_b   1.000
_cell.length_c   1.000
_cell.angle_alpha   90.00
_cell.angle_beta   90.00
_cell.angle_gamma   90.00
#
_symmetry.space_group_name_H-M   'P 1'
#
loop_
_entity.id
_entity.type
_entity.pdbx_description
1 polymer ?
#
loop_
_entity_poly.entity_id
_entity_poly.type
_entity_poly.pdbx_seq_one_letter_code
_entity_poly.pdbx_strand_id
1 'polypeptide(L)'
;MIGRQANARVRAVNAGGGRMLVLVAGPSGAGKDTLLEGARKVLAGDPRVRFARRVITRPAEAGGEDHESVTETEFAARDFALQWDAHGLRYGIPADIADDLARGVTVVASVSRGVIAAAARRFPVRVIEVTAPPALLASRLLARGREDAAGVAERLGRSLPLPDCVPVTNVMNDASVGEGVDRFLHALVAGM
;
A
#
# COMPACT_ATOMS: atom_id res chain seq x y z
N MET A 1 9.36 -19.39 14.81
CA MET A 1 8.75 -18.88 16.08
C MET A 1 8.19 -17.45 15.97
N ILE A 2 8.67 -16.61 15.07
CA ILE A 2 8.30 -15.19 14.90
C ILE A 2 6.80 -15.01 14.55
N GLY A 3 6.22 -15.84 13.69
CA GLY A 3 4.82 -15.69 13.25
C GLY A 3 3.75 -15.92 14.31
N ARG A 4 4.02 -16.72 15.35
CA ARG A 4 3.03 -16.97 16.42
C ARG A 4 2.90 -15.81 17.40
N GLN A 5 4.00 -15.11 17.70
CA GLN A 5 3.99 -13.96 18.59
C GLN A 5 3.38 -12.72 17.93
N ALA A 6 3.64 -12.49 16.63
CA ALA A 6 3.00 -11.44 15.86
C ALA A 6 1.48 -11.63 15.80
N ASN A 7 1.01 -12.86 15.56
CA ASN A 7 -0.41 -13.20 15.50
C ASN A 7 -1.13 -13.04 16.85
N ALA A 8 -0.46 -13.36 17.96
CA ALA A 8 -1.01 -13.16 19.31
C ALA A 8 -1.13 -11.67 19.68
N ARG A 9 -0.15 -10.84 19.29
CA ARG A 9 -0.20 -9.38 19.50
C ARG A 9 -1.28 -8.71 18.64
N VAL A 10 -1.43 -9.12 17.38
CA VAL A 10 -2.50 -8.64 16.49
C VAL A 10 -3.89 -8.97 17.05
N ARG A 11 -4.07 -10.12 17.70
CA ARG A 11 -5.35 -10.50 18.34
C ARG A 11 -5.68 -9.67 19.57
N ALA A 12 -4.71 -9.23 20.35
CA ALA A 12 -4.93 -8.53 21.60
C ALA A 12 -5.31 -7.03 21.41
N VAL A 13 -4.87 -6.39 20.32
CA VAL A 13 -5.06 -4.94 20.09
C VAL A 13 -6.41 -4.62 19.43
N ASN A 14 -7.10 -5.60 18.87
CA ASN A 14 -8.31 -5.39 18.06
C ASN A 14 -9.64 -5.36 18.81
N ALA A 15 -9.65 -5.10 20.10
CA ALA A 15 -10.89 -5.00 20.87
C ALA A 15 -11.68 -3.69 20.67
N GLY A 16 -11.16 -2.74 19.86
CA GLY A 16 -11.79 -1.43 19.63
C GLY A 16 -11.66 -0.88 18.21
N GLY A 17 -11.18 -1.69 17.26
CA GLY A 17 -10.82 -1.24 15.91
C GLY A 17 -12.00 -0.92 15.00
N GLY A 18 -12.20 0.37 14.75
CA GLY A 18 -13.20 0.88 13.81
C GLY A 18 -12.80 0.63 12.35
N ARG A 19 -13.80 0.62 11.50
CA ARG A 19 -13.76 0.57 10.04
C ARG A 19 -12.74 1.56 9.48
N MET A 20 -11.64 1.11 8.88
CA MET A 20 -10.58 2.02 8.43
C MET A 20 -10.00 1.59 7.09
N LEU A 21 -9.89 2.54 6.17
CA LEU A 21 -9.10 2.36 4.96
C LEU A 21 -7.66 2.79 5.23
N VAL A 22 -6.76 1.81 5.26
CA VAL A 22 -5.32 2.04 5.46
C VAL A 22 -4.66 2.17 4.11
N LEU A 23 -4.26 3.37 3.75
CA LEU A 23 -3.58 3.66 2.50
C LEU A 23 -2.07 3.57 2.69
N VAL A 24 -1.43 2.72 1.90
CA VAL A 24 0.03 2.56 1.92
C VAL A 24 0.62 3.39 0.79
N ALA A 25 1.40 4.38 1.16
CA ALA A 25 2.06 5.30 0.24
C ALA A 25 3.58 5.33 0.50
N GLY A 26 4.30 6.01 -0.36
CA GLY A 26 5.75 6.16 -0.23
C GLY A 26 6.46 6.17 -1.60
N PRO A 27 7.70 6.60 -1.66
CA PRO A 27 8.44 6.73 -2.90
C PRO A 27 8.64 5.38 -3.60
N SER A 28 8.96 5.43 -4.89
CA SER A 28 9.43 4.26 -5.63
C SER A 28 10.70 3.72 -4.98
N GLY A 29 10.87 2.41 -4.91
CA GLY A 29 12.04 1.80 -4.25
C GLY A 29 11.90 1.64 -2.72
N ALA A 30 10.88 2.22 -2.07
CA ALA A 30 10.67 2.08 -0.62
C ALA A 30 10.35 0.65 -0.15
N GLY A 31 9.98 -0.25 -1.08
CA GLY A 31 9.70 -1.67 -0.75
C GLY A 31 8.26 -1.93 -0.30
N LYS A 32 7.33 -1.04 -0.61
CA LYS A 32 5.90 -1.17 -0.25
C LYS A 32 5.32 -2.56 -0.60
N ASP A 33 5.55 -3.03 -1.82
CA ASP A 33 4.97 -4.29 -2.29
C ASP A 33 5.53 -5.49 -1.51
N THR A 34 6.83 -5.47 -1.18
CA THR A 34 7.48 -6.49 -0.36
C THR A 34 6.90 -6.53 1.07
N LEU A 35 6.71 -5.36 1.69
CA LEU A 35 6.13 -5.28 3.03
C LEU A 35 4.67 -5.70 3.05
N LEU A 36 3.89 -5.28 2.05
CA LEU A 36 2.49 -5.68 1.89
C LEU A 36 2.35 -7.20 1.69
N GLU A 37 3.19 -7.79 0.84
CA GLU A 37 3.19 -9.22 0.61
C GLU A 37 3.58 -10.01 1.88
N GLY A 38 4.60 -9.55 2.62
CA GLY A 38 4.96 -10.12 3.90
C GLY A 38 3.84 -10.02 4.94
N ALA A 39 3.21 -8.86 5.05
CA ALA A 39 2.09 -8.65 5.97
C ALA A 39 0.86 -9.48 5.57
N ARG A 40 0.56 -9.61 4.27
CA ARG A 40 -0.51 -10.47 3.75
C ARG A 40 -0.32 -11.93 4.15
N LYS A 41 0.92 -12.44 4.08
CA LYS A 41 1.24 -13.82 4.51
C LYS A 41 1.04 -14.02 6.01
N VAL A 42 1.46 -13.05 6.84
CA VAL A 42 1.30 -13.13 8.30
C VAL A 42 -0.17 -13.07 8.71
N LEU A 43 -0.97 -12.24 8.02
CA LEU A 43 -2.40 -12.03 8.31
C LEU A 43 -3.32 -12.91 7.46
N ALA A 44 -2.76 -13.93 6.77
CA ALA A 44 -3.54 -14.85 5.96
C ALA A 44 -4.63 -15.52 6.80
N GLY A 45 -5.88 -15.41 6.35
CA GLY A 45 -7.04 -15.97 7.05
C GLY A 45 -7.59 -15.13 8.21
N ASP A 46 -7.06 -13.94 8.48
CA ASP A 46 -7.68 -13.00 9.43
C ASP A 46 -8.86 -12.27 8.74
N PRO A 47 -10.14 -12.55 9.13
CA PRO A 47 -11.31 -11.98 8.47
C PRO A 47 -11.48 -10.48 8.72
N ARG A 48 -10.71 -9.89 9.64
CA ARG A 48 -10.79 -8.47 10.00
C ARG A 48 -9.96 -7.58 9.10
N VAL A 49 -9.07 -8.16 8.27
CA VAL A 49 -8.16 -7.42 7.41
C VAL A 49 -8.23 -7.94 5.97
N ARG A 50 -8.47 -7.04 5.04
CA ARG A 50 -8.39 -7.30 3.60
C ARG A 50 -7.29 -6.47 2.96
N PHE A 51 -6.41 -7.11 2.22
CA PHE A 51 -5.46 -6.42 1.32
C PHE A 51 -6.12 -6.29 -0.05
N ALA A 52 -6.47 -5.07 -0.43
CA ALA A 52 -7.09 -4.80 -1.72
C ALA A 52 -6.11 -5.07 -2.85
N ARG A 53 -6.53 -5.88 -3.83
CA ARG A 53 -5.77 -6.13 -5.05
C ARG A 53 -6.02 -4.98 -6.02
N ARG A 54 -4.95 -4.37 -6.55
CA ARG A 54 -5.08 -3.30 -7.54
C ARG A 54 -5.52 -3.86 -8.89
N VAL A 55 -6.34 -3.11 -9.60
CA VAL A 55 -6.65 -3.33 -11.01
C VAL A 55 -5.78 -2.37 -11.82
N ILE A 56 -5.03 -2.86 -12.79
CA ILE A 56 -4.07 -2.05 -13.55
C ILE A 56 -4.16 -2.39 -15.04
N THR A 57 -4.11 -1.37 -15.90
CA THR A 57 -4.02 -1.55 -17.37
C THR A 57 -2.60 -1.94 -17.81
N ARG A 58 -1.98 -2.86 -17.09
CA ARG A 58 -0.64 -3.38 -17.34
C ARG A 58 -0.71 -4.87 -17.61
N PRO A 59 -0.04 -5.39 -18.66
CA PRO A 59 0.04 -6.83 -18.91
C PRO A 59 0.55 -7.60 -17.68
N ALA A 60 -0.03 -8.76 -17.41
CA ALA A 60 0.32 -9.58 -16.24
C ALA A 60 1.79 -10.01 -16.26
N GLU A 61 2.33 -10.26 -17.46
CA GLU A 61 3.73 -10.70 -17.69
C GLU A 61 4.76 -9.61 -17.44
N ALA A 62 4.34 -8.35 -17.30
CA ALA A 62 5.26 -7.23 -17.03
C ALA A 62 5.92 -7.27 -15.65
N GLY A 63 5.58 -8.27 -14.83
CA GLY A 63 6.15 -8.50 -13.50
C GLY A 63 5.79 -7.41 -12.50
N GLY A 64 6.33 -7.54 -11.30
CA GLY A 64 6.13 -6.59 -10.19
C GLY A 64 5.17 -7.12 -9.14
N GLU A 65 4.21 -6.30 -8.71
CA GLU A 65 3.22 -6.65 -7.69
C GLU A 65 2.12 -7.59 -8.20
N ASP A 66 1.48 -8.30 -7.29
CA ASP A 66 0.23 -9.01 -7.56
C ASP A 66 -0.88 -7.98 -7.85
N HIS A 67 -1.37 -7.96 -9.08
CA HIS A 67 -2.44 -7.09 -9.53
C HIS A 67 -3.39 -7.83 -10.47
N GLU A 68 -4.59 -7.32 -10.63
CA GLU A 68 -5.50 -7.74 -11.70
C GLU A 68 -5.17 -6.95 -12.96
N SER A 69 -4.72 -7.66 -14.00
CA SER A 69 -4.43 -7.08 -15.32
C SER A 69 -5.72 -6.94 -16.12
N VAL A 70 -5.95 -5.77 -16.68
CA VAL A 70 -7.13 -5.47 -17.52
C VAL A 70 -6.72 -4.61 -18.69
N THR A 71 -7.52 -4.63 -19.78
CA THR A 71 -7.43 -3.68 -20.89
C THR A 71 -7.99 -2.31 -20.50
N GLU A 72 -7.67 -1.28 -21.29
CA GLU A 72 -8.27 0.06 -21.12
C GLU A 72 -9.79 0.03 -21.21
N THR A 73 -10.35 -0.77 -22.11
CA THR A 73 -11.81 -0.94 -22.28
C THR A 73 -12.45 -1.59 -21.04
N GLU A 74 -11.86 -2.65 -20.54
CA GLU A 74 -12.33 -3.32 -19.32
C GLU A 74 -12.22 -2.41 -18.10
N PHE A 75 -11.13 -1.63 -17.99
CA PHE A 75 -10.95 -0.66 -16.92
C PHE A 75 -12.05 0.41 -16.97
N ALA A 76 -12.34 0.96 -18.15
CA ALA A 76 -13.36 1.99 -18.32
C ALA A 76 -14.79 1.52 -18.01
N ALA A 77 -15.05 0.21 -18.12
CA ALA A 77 -16.33 -0.41 -17.84
C ALA A 77 -16.56 -0.77 -16.35
N ARG A 78 -15.58 -0.49 -15.47
CA ARG A 78 -15.64 -0.88 -14.05
C ARG A 78 -15.80 0.32 -13.12
N ASP A 79 -16.45 0.07 -11.98
CA ASP A 79 -16.54 1.01 -10.87
C ASP A 79 -15.38 0.80 -9.89
N PHE A 80 -14.78 1.93 -9.47
CA PHE A 80 -13.69 1.96 -8.52
C PHE A 80 -14.01 2.83 -7.30
N ALA A 81 -13.57 2.36 -6.14
CA ALA A 81 -13.54 3.17 -4.94
C ALA A 81 -12.55 4.33 -5.09
N LEU A 82 -11.37 4.03 -5.65
CA LEU A 82 -10.31 4.99 -5.98
C LEU A 82 -9.71 4.63 -7.34
N GLN A 83 -9.38 5.65 -8.14
CA GLN A 83 -8.66 5.46 -9.41
C GLN A 83 -7.69 6.61 -9.66
N TRP A 84 -6.62 6.34 -10.39
CA TRP A 84 -5.61 7.33 -10.78
C TRP A 84 -4.79 6.86 -11.97
N ASP A 85 -4.15 7.82 -12.64
CA ASP A 85 -3.21 7.58 -13.72
C ASP A 85 -1.77 7.78 -13.20
N ALA A 86 -0.87 6.89 -13.55
CA ALA A 86 0.56 7.02 -13.26
C ALA A 86 1.38 6.17 -14.23
N HIS A 87 2.53 6.68 -14.66
CA HIS A 87 3.46 5.96 -15.54
C HIS A 87 2.82 5.45 -16.85
N GLY A 88 1.89 6.20 -17.43
CA GLY A 88 1.18 5.80 -18.64
C GLY A 88 0.18 4.65 -18.44
N LEU A 89 -0.16 4.30 -17.21
CA LEU A 89 -1.10 3.23 -16.86
C LEU A 89 -2.22 3.77 -15.97
N ARG A 90 -3.37 3.10 -16.00
CA ARG A 90 -4.49 3.35 -15.10
C ARG A 90 -4.48 2.36 -13.94
N TYR A 91 -4.79 2.85 -12.76
CA TYR A 91 -4.83 2.08 -11.51
C TYR A 91 -6.18 2.26 -10.84
N GLY A 92 -6.74 1.18 -10.33
CA GLY A 92 -8.00 1.19 -9.60
C GLY A 92 -7.95 0.35 -8.32
N ILE A 93 -8.65 0.80 -7.29
CA ILE A 93 -9.05 -0.01 -6.15
C ILE A 93 -10.53 -0.34 -6.35
N PRO A 94 -10.92 -1.61 -6.38
CA PRO A 94 -12.30 -2.03 -6.63
C PRO A 94 -13.30 -1.39 -5.68
N ALA A 95 -14.52 -1.15 -6.18
CA ALA A 95 -15.58 -0.50 -5.42
C ALA A 95 -16.07 -1.31 -4.21
N ASP A 96 -15.93 -2.64 -4.26
CA ASP A 96 -16.36 -3.61 -3.23
C ASP A 96 -15.66 -3.45 -1.86
N ILE A 97 -14.56 -2.67 -1.80
CA ILE A 97 -13.95 -2.32 -0.51
C ILE A 97 -14.92 -1.52 0.39
N ALA A 98 -15.90 -0.82 -0.19
CA ALA A 98 -16.90 -0.09 0.57
C ALA A 98 -17.76 -1.02 1.42
N ASP A 99 -18.09 -2.19 0.89
CA ASP A 99 -18.86 -3.22 1.60
C ASP A 99 -18.04 -3.84 2.74
N ASP A 100 -16.74 -4.06 2.53
CA ASP A 100 -15.85 -4.56 3.57
C ASP A 100 -15.73 -3.55 4.72
N LEU A 101 -15.51 -2.28 4.39
CA LEU A 101 -15.50 -1.21 5.37
C LEU A 101 -16.83 -1.11 6.13
N ALA A 102 -17.96 -1.25 5.44
CA ALA A 102 -19.28 -1.24 6.08
C ALA A 102 -19.48 -2.42 7.04
N ARG A 103 -18.88 -3.58 6.77
CA ARG A 103 -18.85 -4.75 7.66
C ARG A 103 -17.82 -4.67 8.79
N GLY A 104 -17.07 -3.58 8.88
CA GLY A 104 -16.05 -3.41 9.92
C GLY A 104 -14.70 -4.02 9.60
N VAL A 105 -14.46 -4.43 8.36
CA VAL A 105 -13.17 -4.94 7.90
C VAL A 105 -12.22 -3.77 7.66
N THR A 106 -11.00 -3.88 8.14
CA THR A 106 -9.92 -2.95 7.78
C THR A 106 -9.39 -3.30 6.39
N VAL A 107 -9.46 -2.34 5.47
CA VAL A 107 -8.94 -2.53 4.11
C VAL A 107 -7.58 -1.86 3.98
N VAL A 108 -6.58 -2.59 3.49
CA VAL A 108 -5.21 -2.10 3.23
C VAL A 108 -5.00 -2.00 1.72
N ALA A 109 -4.64 -0.83 1.22
CA ALA A 109 -4.45 -0.58 -0.21
C ALA A 109 -3.19 0.23 -0.51
N SER A 110 -2.36 -0.23 -1.46
CA SER A 110 -1.23 0.55 -1.99
C SER A 110 -1.73 1.56 -3.02
N VAL A 111 -1.42 2.84 -2.82
CA VAL A 111 -1.93 3.92 -3.66
C VAL A 111 -0.88 4.98 -3.99
N SER A 112 -1.17 5.81 -5.00
CA SER A 112 -0.46 7.07 -5.21
C SER A 112 -0.87 8.11 -4.17
N ARG A 113 0.05 8.98 -3.73
CA ARG A 113 -0.26 10.08 -2.82
C ARG A 113 -1.37 11.00 -3.34
N GLY A 114 -1.45 11.18 -4.66
CA GLY A 114 -2.43 12.06 -5.30
C GLY A 114 -3.90 11.69 -5.05
N VAL A 115 -4.20 10.42 -4.69
CA VAL A 115 -5.60 10.02 -4.44
C VAL A 115 -5.99 10.04 -2.96
N ILE A 116 -5.05 10.26 -2.04
CA ILE A 116 -5.28 10.18 -0.59
C ILE A 116 -6.33 11.22 -0.14
N ALA A 117 -6.22 12.47 -0.62
CA ALA A 117 -7.19 13.50 -0.29
C ALA A 117 -8.60 13.18 -0.79
N ALA A 118 -8.72 12.56 -1.97
CA ALA A 118 -10.01 12.11 -2.50
C ALA A 118 -10.58 10.94 -1.69
N ALA A 119 -9.73 10.01 -1.27
CA ALA A 119 -10.12 8.89 -0.39
C ALA A 119 -10.63 9.39 0.97
N ALA A 120 -9.95 10.37 1.58
CA ALA A 120 -10.31 10.92 2.89
C ALA A 120 -11.66 11.65 2.89
N ARG A 121 -12.12 12.13 1.74
CA ARG A 121 -13.49 12.71 1.61
C ARG A 121 -14.60 11.65 1.59
N ARG A 122 -14.27 10.39 1.34
CA ARG A 122 -15.26 9.30 1.15
C ARG A 122 -15.21 8.25 2.24
N PHE A 123 -14.05 8.05 2.86
CA PHE A 123 -13.80 6.97 3.81
C PHE A 123 -13.06 7.47 5.04
N PRO A 124 -13.19 6.84 6.20
CA PRO A 124 -12.26 6.98 7.31
C PRO A 124 -10.89 6.44 6.87
N VAL A 125 -9.91 7.33 6.71
CA VAL A 125 -8.59 7.01 6.14
C VAL A 125 -7.49 7.28 7.15
N ARG A 126 -6.49 6.39 7.19
CA ARG A 126 -5.15 6.69 7.69
C ARG A 126 -4.10 6.23 6.69
N VAL A 127 -2.91 6.77 6.79
CA VAL A 127 -1.80 6.48 5.89
C VAL A 127 -0.68 5.78 6.63
N ILE A 128 -0.15 4.72 6.05
CA ILE A 128 1.17 4.19 6.39
C ILE A 128 2.12 4.65 5.29
N GLU A 129 3.03 5.56 5.62
CA GLU A 129 4.06 6.00 4.70
C GLU A 129 5.30 5.14 4.86
N VAL A 130 5.59 4.32 3.85
CA VAL A 130 6.82 3.52 3.80
C VAL A 130 7.92 4.34 3.15
N THR A 131 9.01 4.53 3.86
CA THR A 131 10.18 5.26 3.38
C THR A 131 11.47 4.44 3.52
N ALA A 132 12.57 4.93 2.94
CA ALA A 132 13.91 4.42 3.15
C ALA A 132 14.92 5.57 2.94
N PRO A 133 16.16 5.48 3.44
CA PRO A 133 17.19 6.46 3.18
C PRO A 133 17.37 6.72 1.68
N PRO A 134 17.60 7.97 1.23
CA PRO A 134 17.70 8.31 -0.20
C PRO A 134 18.72 7.45 -0.97
N ALA A 135 19.87 7.15 -0.37
CA ALA A 135 20.89 6.30 -0.97
C ALA A 135 20.38 4.87 -1.21
N LEU A 136 19.57 4.32 -0.28
CA LEU A 136 18.96 3.00 -0.41
C LEU A 136 17.85 2.98 -1.46
N LEU A 137 17.04 4.04 -1.54
CA LEU A 137 16.04 4.20 -2.61
C LEU A 137 16.71 4.21 -3.97
N ALA A 138 17.76 5.02 -4.14
CA ALA A 138 18.52 5.11 -5.39
C ALA A 138 19.10 3.75 -5.79
N SER A 139 19.77 3.05 -4.87
CA SER A 139 20.36 1.72 -5.15
C SER A 139 19.31 0.68 -5.54
N ARG A 140 18.15 0.68 -4.89
CA ARG A 140 17.04 -0.24 -5.22
C ARG A 140 16.41 0.07 -6.57
N LEU A 141 16.33 1.34 -6.97
CA LEU A 141 15.81 1.74 -8.27
C LEU A 141 16.78 1.33 -9.39
N LEU A 142 18.07 1.58 -9.22
CA LEU A 142 19.11 1.16 -10.16
C LEU A 142 19.14 -0.35 -10.35
N ALA A 143 19.05 -1.12 -9.25
CA ALA A 143 19.03 -2.58 -9.29
C ALA A 143 17.82 -3.17 -10.07
N ARG A 144 16.73 -2.41 -10.22
CA ARG A 144 15.56 -2.81 -11.05
C ARG A 144 15.79 -2.65 -12.54
N GLY A 145 16.85 -1.96 -12.98
CA GLY A 145 17.26 -1.82 -14.38
C GLY A 145 16.25 -1.12 -15.31
N ARG A 146 15.28 -0.40 -14.75
CA ARG A 146 14.21 0.27 -15.52
C ARG A 146 14.49 1.74 -15.79
N GLU A 147 15.50 2.33 -15.18
CA GLU A 147 15.82 3.76 -15.26
C GLU A 147 17.33 3.99 -15.14
N ASP A 148 17.80 5.06 -15.78
CA ASP A 148 19.14 5.60 -15.57
C ASP A 148 19.22 6.50 -14.32
N ALA A 149 20.41 6.97 -13.98
CA ALA A 149 20.63 7.81 -12.80
C ALA A 149 19.82 9.12 -12.82
N ALA A 150 19.57 9.69 -14.01
CA ALA A 150 18.79 10.92 -14.16
C ALA A 150 17.31 10.69 -13.88
N GLY A 151 16.73 9.59 -14.39
CA GLY A 151 15.36 9.19 -14.11
C GLY A 151 15.13 8.86 -12.63
N VAL A 152 16.11 8.26 -11.96
CA VAL A 152 16.07 8.02 -10.52
C VAL A 152 16.01 9.33 -9.73
N ALA A 153 16.87 10.31 -10.05
CA ALA A 153 16.89 11.61 -9.37
C ALA A 153 15.57 12.37 -9.55
N GLU A 154 15.02 12.37 -10.76
CA GLU A 154 13.73 12.99 -11.08
C GLU A 154 12.56 12.35 -10.28
N ARG A 155 12.55 11.04 -10.15
CA ARG A 155 11.52 10.31 -9.35
C ARG A 155 11.59 10.60 -7.86
N LEU A 156 12.79 10.71 -7.32
CA LEU A 156 12.98 11.05 -5.91
C LEU A 156 12.54 12.50 -5.62
N GLY A 157 12.72 13.42 -6.59
CA GLY A 157 12.28 14.82 -6.49
C GLY A 157 10.77 15.05 -6.65
N ARG A 158 10.03 14.17 -7.30
CA ARG A 158 8.58 14.31 -7.57
C ARG A 158 7.65 13.85 -6.45
N SER A 159 8.09 13.88 -5.21
CA SER A 159 7.27 13.43 -4.09
C SER A 159 6.21 14.48 -3.74
N LEU A 160 4.95 14.23 -4.11
CA LEU A 160 3.82 15.03 -3.60
C LEU A 160 3.77 14.93 -2.07
N PRO A 161 3.51 16.04 -1.35
CA PRO A 161 3.29 15.99 0.09
C PRO A 161 2.03 15.16 0.40
N LEU A 162 2.02 14.56 1.58
CA LEU A 162 0.80 13.94 2.10
C LEU A 162 -0.18 15.05 2.56
N PRO A 163 -1.49 14.83 2.45
CA PRO A 163 -2.47 15.79 2.98
C PRO A 163 -2.38 15.87 4.51
N ASP A 164 -2.39 17.09 5.06
CA ASP A 164 -2.34 17.35 6.51
C ASP A 164 -3.60 16.85 7.26
N CYS A 165 -4.68 16.57 6.53
CA CYS A 165 -5.97 16.17 7.09
C CYS A 165 -6.09 14.66 7.40
N VAL A 166 -5.05 13.87 7.20
CA VAL A 166 -5.07 12.42 7.45
C VAL A 166 -4.01 12.01 8.46
N PRO A 167 -4.31 11.09 9.40
CA PRO A 167 -3.30 10.50 10.27
C PRO A 167 -2.25 9.73 9.46
N VAL A 168 -0.96 9.99 9.71
CA VAL A 168 0.16 9.35 9.03
C VAL A 168 1.04 8.63 10.04
N THR A 169 1.36 7.37 9.75
CA THR A 169 2.37 6.60 10.48
C THR A 169 3.53 6.29 9.53
N ASN A 170 4.74 6.67 9.91
CA ASN A 170 5.93 6.43 9.11
C ASN A 170 6.54 5.06 9.42
N VAL A 171 6.88 4.30 8.38
CA VAL A 171 7.59 3.03 8.45
C VAL A 171 8.90 3.14 7.68
N MET A 172 10.01 3.19 8.40
CA MET A 172 11.35 3.15 7.82
C MET A 172 11.71 1.72 7.41
N ASN A 173 11.98 1.51 6.12
CA ASN A 173 12.35 0.22 5.55
C ASN A 173 13.83 0.21 5.13
N ASP A 174 14.71 0.22 6.11
CA ASP A 174 16.16 0.31 6.00
C ASP A 174 16.91 -0.92 6.53
N ALA A 175 16.20 -1.93 6.96
CA ALA A 175 16.73 -3.15 7.56
C ALA A 175 16.37 -4.40 6.71
N SER A 176 16.40 -5.58 7.31
CA SER A 176 15.95 -6.80 6.65
C SER A 176 14.47 -6.79 6.28
N VAL A 177 14.06 -7.63 5.34
CA VAL A 177 12.64 -7.77 4.94
C VAL A 177 11.78 -8.15 6.14
N GLY A 178 12.25 -9.06 7.01
CA GLY A 178 11.52 -9.47 8.21
C GLY A 178 11.26 -8.32 9.16
N GLU A 179 12.28 -7.54 9.49
CA GLU A 179 12.15 -6.36 10.36
C GLU A 179 11.24 -5.29 9.74
N GLY A 180 11.34 -5.09 8.42
CA GLY A 180 10.45 -4.19 7.69
C GLY A 180 8.99 -4.62 7.78
N VAL A 181 8.70 -5.91 7.62
CA VAL A 181 7.36 -6.49 7.76
C VAL A 181 6.86 -6.35 9.21
N ASP A 182 7.70 -6.60 10.20
CA ASP A 182 7.32 -6.46 11.61
C ASP A 182 6.98 -5.00 11.96
N ARG A 183 7.79 -4.03 11.49
CA ARG A 183 7.49 -2.59 11.65
C ARG A 183 6.18 -2.19 10.95
N PHE A 184 5.95 -2.72 9.75
CA PHE A 184 4.72 -2.46 9.00
C PHE A 184 3.49 -3.03 9.72
N LEU A 185 3.56 -4.27 10.21
CA LEU A 185 2.50 -4.89 10.99
C LEU A 185 2.22 -4.13 12.28
N HIS A 186 3.27 -3.67 12.97
CA HIS A 186 3.11 -2.84 14.15
C HIS A 186 2.37 -1.53 13.84
N ALA A 187 2.77 -0.85 12.76
CA ALA A 187 2.09 0.37 12.30
C ALA A 187 0.63 0.09 11.87
N LEU A 188 0.37 -1.06 11.25
CA LEU A 188 -0.98 -1.48 10.84
C LEU A 188 -1.89 -1.71 12.06
N VAL A 189 -1.37 -2.26 13.13
CA VAL A 189 -2.14 -2.62 14.34
C VAL A 189 -2.29 -1.44 15.31
N ALA A 190 -1.28 -0.59 15.44
CA ALA A 190 -1.28 0.54 16.38
C ALA A 190 -2.39 1.58 16.12
N GLY A 191 -3.01 1.58 14.96
CA GLY A 191 -4.11 2.48 14.58
C GLY A 191 -5.46 1.79 14.46
N MET A 192 -5.56 0.57 14.89
CA MET A 192 -6.78 -0.24 14.97
C MET A 192 -7.26 -0.28 16.41
#